data_5048cf263c1bc2e123f7a5cd79e56732
#
_entry.id   5048cf263c1bc2e123f7a5cd79e56732
#
_cell.length_a   1.000
_cell.length_b   1.000
_cell.length_c   1.000
_cell.angle_alpha   90.00
_cell.angle_beta   90.00
_cell.angle_gamma   90.00
#
_symmetry.space_group_name_H-M   'P 1'
#
loop_
_entity.id
_entity.type
_entity.pdbx_description
1 polymer ?
#
loop_
_entity_poly.entity_id
_entity_poly.type
_entity_poly.pdbx_seq_one_letter_code
_entity_poly.pdbx_strand_id
1 'polypeptide(L)'
;MRQTPFRPDDRQITQPYQDGVVRIYTVTDAAQPGYQPRPALTLLETLFYQERRVGLQRYYSGKQAQVQVERVIRTQLRPGVSPQCVAITEDGVQYGIDLVQRAEDVYPASMDLTLTKIEQKYEVSHE
;
A
#
# COMPACT_ATOMS: atom_id res chain seq x y z
N MET A 1 -11.90 11.26 -37.69
CA MET A 1 -11.43 11.15 -36.49
C MET A 1 -11.13 9.78 -36.10
N ARG A 2 -10.11 9.60 -35.41
CA ARG A 2 -9.72 8.34 -35.08
C ARG A 2 -9.89 8.09 -33.69
N GLN A 3 -10.31 7.00 -33.33
CA GLN A 3 -10.44 6.65 -31.97
C GLN A 3 -9.50 5.58 -31.63
N THR A 4 -8.85 5.69 -30.52
CA THR A 4 -8.02 4.61 -30.07
C THR A 4 -8.91 3.59 -29.40
N PRO A 5 -8.61 2.33 -29.52
CA PRO A 5 -9.43 1.33 -28.91
C PRO A 5 -9.47 1.39 -27.41
N PHE A 6 -8.53 2.08 -26.82
CA PHE A 6 -8.43 2.04 -25.42
C PHE A 6 -8.46 3.42 -24.88
N ARG A 7 -9.57 4.04 -24.93
CA ARG A 7 -9.69 5.39 -24.55
C ARG A 7 -10.51 5.49 -23.30
N PRO A 8 -10.03 6.19 -22.27
CA PRO A 8 -10.81 6.30 -21.04
C PRO A 8 -12.09 7.09 -21.29
N ASP A 9 -13.08 6.79 -20.47
CA ASP A 9 -14.30 7.53 -20.46
C ASP A 9 -13.97 8.98 -20.15
N ASP A 10 -14.67 9.91 -20.74
CA ASP A 10 -14.46 11.32 -20.49
C ASP A 10 -14.68 11.67 -19.04
N ARG A 11 -15.48 10.92 -18.32
CA ARG A 11 -15.72 11.20 -16.92
C ARG A 11 -14.68 10.60 -15.99
N GLN A 12 -13.76 9.84 -16.53
CA GLN A 12 -12.73 9.23 -15.71
C GLN A 12 -11.51 10.11 -15.68
N ILE A 13 -10.83 10.11 -14.57
CA ILE A 13 -9.60 10.85 -14.39
C ILE A 13 -8.44 9.90 -14.64
N THR A 14 -7.51 10.31 -15.47
CA THR A 14 -6.30 9.51 -15.69
C THR A 14 -5.42 9.59 -14.46
N GLN A 15 -5.04 8.45 -13.95
CA GLN A 15 -4.28 8.38 -12.71
C GLN A 15 -2.82 8.03 -12.99
N PRO A 16 -1.91 8.97 -12.77
CA PRO A 16 -0.48 8.64 -12.87
C PRO A 16 0.03 8.08 -11.55
N TYR A 17 1.16 7.39 -11.60
CA TYR A 17 1.82 6.88 -10.41
C TYR A 17 3.27 7.32 -10.49
N GLN A 18 3.56 8.52 -9.98
CA GLN A 18 4.83 9.14 -10.22
C GLN A 18 5.63 9.45 -8.97
N ASP A 19 5.11 9.08 -7.81
CA ASP A 19 5.78 9.51 -6.58
C ASP A 19 6.78 8.51 -6.05
N GLY A 20 6.72 7.28 -6.46
CA GLY A 20 7.72 6.32 -5.99
C GLY A 20 7.30 4.89 -6.23
N VAL A 21 8.01 4.00 -5.59
CA VAL A 21 7.81 2.56 -5.73
C VAL A 21 7.53 1.99 -4.35
N VAL A 22 6.51 1.16 -4.25
CA VAL A 22 6.19 0.47 -3.02
C VAL A 22 6.25 -1.02 -3.29
N ARG A 23 6.83 -1.75 -2.36
CA ARG A 23 6.86 -3.21 -2.43
C ARG A 23 5.90 -3.75 -1.40
N ILE A 24 5.05 -4.65 -1.85
CA ILE A 24 4.04 -5.26 -1.00
C ILE A 24 4.48 -6.67 -0.67
N TYR A 25 4.42 -6.99 0.61
CA TYR A 25 4.90 -8.28 1.10
C TYR A 25 3.78 -8.99 1.84
N THR A 26 3.83 -10.31 1.81
CA THR A 26 2.98 -11.10 2.69
C THR A 26 3.80 -11.53 3.88
N VAL A 27 3.14 -11.76 5.00
CA VAL A 27 3.80 -12.21 6.21
C VAL A 27 3.80 -13.73 6.20
N THR A 28 4.99 -14.31 6.31
CA THR A 28 5.14 -15.76 6.30
C THR A 28 5.89 -16.19 7.55
N ASP A 29 5.88 -17.48 7.81
CA ASP A 29 6.58 -18.03 8.95
C ASP A 29 7.89 -18.62 8.48
N ALA A 30 8.98 -17.99 8.85
CA ALA A 30 10.31 -18.42 8.44
C ALA A 30 10.95 -19.39 9.41
N ALA A 31 10.26 -19.77 10.48
CA ALA A 31 10.83 -20.69 11.45
C ALA A 31 10.88 -22.10 10.88
N GLN A 32 11.83 -22.86 11.36
CA GLN A 32 11.89 -24.26 11.00
C GLN A 32 10.76 -25.02 11.69
N PRO A 33 10.33 -26.12 11.12
CA PRO A 33 9.28 -26.90 11.74
C PRO A 33 9.65 -27.27 13.17
N GLY A 34 8.70 -27.10 14.07
CA GLY A 34 8.91 -27.44 15.45
C GLY A 34 9.47 -26.32 16.30
N TYR A 35 9.84 -25.19 15.70
CA TYR A 35 10.33 -24.07 16.46
C TYR A 35 9.25 -23.02 16.56
N GLN A 36 9.52 -22.01 17.38
CA GLN A 36 8.57 -20.93 17.55
C GLN A 36 8.34 -20.21 16.23
N PRO A 37 7.14 -19.71 15.99
CA PRO A 37 6.88 -18.96 14.78
C PRO A 37 7.79 -17.74 14.67
N ARG A 38 8.25 -17.47 13.47
CA ARG A 38 9.14 -16.36 13.22
C ARG A 38 8.68 -15.62 11.99
N PRO A 39 7.85 -14.61 12.14
CA PRO A 39 7.28 -13.92 10.99
C PRO A 39 8.36 -13.25 10.15
N ALA A 40 8.24 -13.39 8.86
CA ALA A 40 9.12 -12.75 7.90
C ALA A 40 8.28 -12.31 6.71
N LEU A 41 8.84 -11.44 5.90
CA LEU A 41 8.13 -10.89 4.77
C LEU A 41 8.62 -11.51 3.48
N THR A 42 7.68 -11.88 2.63
CA THR A 42 7.97 -12.41 1.30
C THR A 42 7.33 -11.50 0.27
N LEU A 43 8.10 -11.10 -0.72
CA LEU A 43 7.64 -10.14 -1.71
C LEU A 43 6.47 -10.68 -2.51
N LEU A 44 5.43 -9.88 -2.62
CA LEU A 44 4.26 -10.22 -3.40
C LEU A 44 4.18 -9.40 -4.68
N GLU A 45 4.31 -8.08 -4.57
CA GLU A 45 4.17 -7.17 -5.70
C GLU A 45 5.10 -5.99 -5.55
N THR A 46 5.51 -5.43 -6.67
CA THR A 46 6.22 -4.16 -6.70
C THR A 46 5.39 -3.22 -7.56
N LEU A 47 4.96 -2.12 -6.98
CA LEU A 47 4.03 -1.22 -7.64
C LEU A 47 4.54 0.21 -7.57
N PHE A 48 4.18 1.00 -8.59
CA PHE A 48 4.39 2.44 -8.54
C PHE A 48 3.21 3.08 -7.85
N TYR A 49 3.44 4.21 -7.21
CA TYR A 49 2.35 4.82 -6.47
C TYR A 49 2.34 6.33 -6.64
N GLN A 50 1.20 6.90 -6.28
CA GLN A 50 0.98 8.32 -6.20
C GLN A 50 0.57 8.62 -4.78
N GLU A 51 1.24 9.58 -4.14
CA GLU A 51 0.90 9.94 -2.77
C GLU A 51 -0.43 10.67 -2.75
N ARG A 52 -1.30 10.32 -1.82
CA ARG A 52 -2.56 11.00 -1.64
C ARG A 52 -2.51 11.82 -0.37
N ARG A 53 -3.25 12.90 -0.36
CA ARG A 53 -3.21 13.78 0.79
C ARG A 53 -4.06 13.22 1.91
N VAL A 54 -3.54 13.26 3.12
CA VAL A 54 -4.27 12.79 4.28
C VAL A 54 -5.05 13.94 4.87
N GLY A 55 -6.33 13.72 5.14
CA GLY A 55 -7.15 14.78 5.69
C GLY A 55 -6.86 15.00 7.15
N LEU A 56 -7.19 16.20 7.59
CA LEU A 56 -6.94 16.56 8.96
C LEU A 56 -7.75 15.74 9.94
N GLN A 57 -8.89 15.28 9.54
CA GLN A 57 -9.70 14.50 10.44
C GLN A 57 -9.06 13.19 10.82
N ARG A 58 -7.98 12.85 10.19
CA ARG A 58 -7.29 11.65 10.60
C ARG A 58 -6.39 11.87 11.79
N TYR A 59 -6.22 13.09 12.23
CA TYR A 59 -5.48 13.33 13.44
C TYR A 59 -6.37 13.15 14.63
N TYR A 60 -5.89 12.45 15.62
CA TYR A 60 -6.63 12.26 16.81
C TYR A 60 -6.55 13.49 17.62
N SER A 61 -7.63 13.83 18.18
CA SER A 61 -7.66 14.95 18.96
C SER A 61 -7.03 14.72 20.22
N GLY A 62 -6.50 14.01 20.55
CA GLY A 62 -5.92 13.91 21.61
C GLY A 62 -5.36 13.49 22.32
N LYS A 63 -5.22 14.00 23.00
CA LYS A 63 -4.86 13.62 24.02
C LYS A 63 -3.71 12.90 24.07
N GLN A 64 -3.48 12.20 24.78
CA GLN A 64 -2.32 11.52 24.96
C GLN A 64 -2.20 10.52 23.99
N ALA A 65 -2.99 10.48 23.12
CA ALA A 65 -2.87 9.49 22.12
C ALA A 65 -1.62 9.67 21.37
N GLN A 66 -0.93 8.63 21.08
CA GLN A 66 0.16 8.68 20.22
C GLN A 66 -0.31 8.93 18.84
N VAL A 67 0.29 9.87 18.18
CA VAL A 67 -0.08 10.19 16.82
C VAL A 67 0.53 9.15 15.93
N GLN A 68 -0.29 8.38 15.28
CA GLN A 68 0.19 7.43 14.30
C GLN A 68 0.33 8.12 12.98
N VAL A 69 1.43 7.87 12.30
CA VAL A 69 1.65 8.46 11.00
C VAL A 69 0.90 7.62 9.98
N GLU A 70 -0.05 8.24 9.33
CA GLU A 70 -0.82 7.58 8.30
C GLU A 70 -0.51 8.18 6.96
N ARG A 71 -0.45 7.34 5.97
CA ARG A 71 -0.29 7.76 4.59
C ARG A 71 -1.35 7.07 3.77
N VAL A 72 -1.76 7.73 2.72
CA VAL A 72 -2.63 7.10 1.74
C VAL A 72 -1.92 7.18 0.41
N ILE A 73 -1.69 6.04 -0.22
CA ILE A 73 -1.07 5.98 -1.53
C ILE A 73 -2.03 5.31 -2.49
N ARG A 74 -1.93 5.68 -3.76
CA ARG A 74 -2.75 5.09 -4.80
C ARG A 74 -1.87 4.31 -5.75
N THR A 75 -2.21 3.04 -5.97
CA THR A 75 -1.44 2.15 -6.83
C THR A 75 -2.37 1.51 -7.83
N GLN A 76 -1.79 0.77 -8.77
CA GLN A 76 -2.57 -0.04 -9.66
C GLN A 76 -3.34 -1.09 -8.87
N LEU A 77 -4.52 -1.41 -9.33
CA LEU A 77 -5.35 -2.38 -8.63
C LEU A 77 -4.75 -3.77 -8.75
N ARG A 78 -4.51 -4.41 -7.62
CA ARG A 78 -3.98 -5.77 -7.57
C ARG A 78 -4.79 -6.55 -6.56
N PRO A 79 -5.50 -7.58 -6.99
CA PRO A 79 -6.40 -8.28 -6.07
C PRO A 79 -5.71 -8.99 -4.92
N GLY A 80 -4.44 -9.32 -5.07
CA GLY A 80 -3.74 -10.02 -4.00
C GLY A 80 -3.33 -9.17 -2.83
N VAL A 81 -3.45 -7.86 -2.94
CA VAL A 81 -3.06 -6.95 -1.86
C VAL A 81 -4.21 -6.82 -0.89
N SER A 82 -3.96 -7.05 0.38
CA SER A 82 -4.99 -7.04 1.40
C SER A 82 -4.47 -6.39 2.66
N PRO A 83 -5.33 -6.15 3.65
CA PRO A 83 -4.85 -5.59 4.91
C PRO A 83 -3.90 -6.48 5.69
N GLN A 84 -3.73 -7.71 5.27
CA GLN A 84 -2.76 -8.58 5.93
C GLN A 84 -1.37 -8.42 5.38
N CYS A 85 -1.18 -7.61 4.37
CA CYS A 85 0.11 -7.39 3.75
C CYS A 85 0.84 -6.23 4.41
N VAL A 86 2.13 -6.14 4.13
CA VAL A 86 2.98 -5.06 4.62
C VAL A 86 3.54 -4.34 3.40
N ALA A 87 3.57 -3.03 3.47
CA ALA A 87 4.09 -2.19 2.39
C ALA A 87 5.39 -1.54 2.81
N ILE A 88 6.40 -1.60 1.95
CA ILE A 88 7.67 -0.95 2.21
C ILE A 88 7.95 0.00 1.06
N THR A 89 8.11 1.27 1.38
CA THR A 89 8.42 2.28 0.38
C THR A 89 9.92 2.33 0.15
N GLU A 90 10.33 3.16 -0.80
CA GLU A 90 11.72 3.15 -1.23
C GLU A 90 12.68 3.60 -0.14
N ASP A 91 12.19 4.27 0.89
CA ASP A 91 13.05 4.66 2.00
C ASP A 91 13.21 3.56 3.04
N GLY A 92 12.63 2.41 2.80
CA GLY A 92 12.79 1.29 3.73
C GLY A 92 11.84 1.26 4.89
N VAL A 93 10.93 2.22 4.99
CA VAL A 93 9.99 2.25 6.11
C VAL A 93 8.90 1.21 5.87
N GLN A 94 8.59 0.45 6.90
CA GLN A 94 7.57 -0.59 6.82
C GLN A 94 6.24 -0.05 7.33
N TYR A 95 5.19 -0.31 6.55
CA TYR A 95 3.85 0.12 6.91
C TYR A 95 2.90 -1.06 6.90
N GLY A 96 2.00 -1.08 7.86
CA GLY A 96 0.86 -1.98 7.79
C GLY A 96 -0.20 -1.38 6.89
N ILE A 97 -0.92 -2.21 6.18
CA ILE A 97 -2.02 -1.75 5.35
C ILE A 97 -3.29 -1.86 6.17
N ASP A 98 -3.86 -0.69 6.51
CA ASP A 98 -5.06 -0.69 7.32
C ASP A 98 -6.31 -0.87 6.50
N LEU A 99 -6.30 -0.38 5.27
CA LEU A 99 -7.50 -0.39 4.46
C LEU A 99 -7.11 -0.42 3.00
N VAL A 100 -7.81 -1.21 2.22
CA VAL A 100 -7.64 -1.24 0.77
C VAL A 100 -8.98 -0.84 0.16
N GLN A 101 -8.99 0.25 -0.61
CA GLN A 101 -10.21 0.74 -1.22
C GLN A 101 -10.00 0.89 -2.71
N ARG A 102 -10.99 0.43 -3.47
CA ARG A 102 -10.93 0.63 -4.90
C ARG A 102 -11.24 2.07 -5.22
N ALA A 103 -10.42 2.68 -6.05
CA ALA A 103 -10.66 4.05 -6.46
C ALA A 103 -11.70 4.07 -7.56
N GLU A 104 -12.62 5.05 -7.47
CA GLU A 104 -13.68 5.16 -8.45
C GLU A 104 -13.33 6.22 -9.47
N ASP A 105 -13.83 6.03 -10.66
CA ASP A 105 -13.75 7.06 -11.72
C ASP A 105 -12.34 7.45 -12.08
N VAL A 106 -11.40 6.52 -12.01
CA VAL A 106 -10.04 6.76 -12.47
C VAL A 106 -9.62 5.66 -13.42
N TYR A 107 -8.67 5.97 -14.26
CA TYR A 107 -8.10 5.04 -15.20
C TYR A 107 -6.59 5.19 -15.17
N PRO A 108 -5.84 4.10 -15.08
CA PRO A 108 -6.28 2.70 -15.00
C PRO A 108 -6.88 2.37 -13.65
N ALA A 109 -7.44 1.19 -13.55
CA ALA A 109 -8.04 0.76 -12.30
C ALA A 109 -7.02 0.83 -11.18
N SER A 110 -7.41 1.45 -10.09
CA SER A 110 -6.49 1.78 -9.02
C SER A 110 -7.10 1.43 -7.67
N MET A 111 -6.24 1.37 -6.68
CA MET A 111 -6.70 1.17 -5.31
C MET A 111 -5.93 2.12 -4.40
N ASP A 112 -6.59 2.52 -3.34
CA ASP A 112 -5.98 3.37 -2.31
C ASP A 112 -5.64 2.52 -1.11
N LEU A 113 -4.42 2.63 -0.67
CA LEU A 113 -3.93 1.92 0.50
C LEU A 113 -3.69 2.91 1.61
N THR A 114 -4.33 2.66 2.74
CA THR A 114 -4.08 3.46 3.94
C THR A 114 -3.02 2.75 4.74
N LEU A 115 -1.93 3.45 4.98
CA LEU A 115 -0.74 2.87 5.58
C LEU A 115 -0.46 3.48 6.93
N THR A 116 -0.10 2.64 7.88
CA THR A 116 0.32 3.08 9.21
C THR A 116 1.68 2.50 9.50
N LYS A 117 2.59 3.32 9.96
CA LYS A 117 3.95 2.89 10.19
C LYS A 117 4.01 1.80 11.24
N ILE A 118 4.80 0.76 10.97
CA ILE A 118 4.99 -0.34 11.88
C ILE A 118 6.21 -0.02 12.74
N GLU A 119 6.04 -0.08 14.05
CA GLU A 119 7.12 0.22 14.93
C GLU A 119 8.08 -0.94 15.09
N GLN A 120 7.56 -2.15 15.12
CA GLN A 120 8.41 -3.31 15.28
C GLN A 120 8.60 -3.94 13.91
N LYS A 121 9.75 -3.81 13.33
CA LYS A 121 9.97 -4.18 11.95
C LYS A 121 10.03 -5.68 11.76
N TYR A 122 9.54 -6.12 10.63
CA TYR A 122 9.67 -7.51 10.22
C TYR A 122 10.99 -7.73 9.51
N GLU A 123 11.41 -8.96 9.51
CA GLU A 123 12.57 -9.38 8.76
C GLU A 123 12.15 -9.67 7.32
N VAL A 124 12.89 -9.16 6.36
CA VAL A 124 12.56 -9.35 4.96
C VAL A 124 13.34 -10.54 4.42
N SER A 125 12.61 -11.44 3.74
CA SER A 125 13.24 -12.57 3.14
C SER A 125 13.98 -12.13 1.90
N HIS A 126 15.21 -12.54 1.77
CA HIS A 126 15.99 -12.23 0.59
C HIS A 126 15.97 -13.43 -0.33
N GLU A 127 15.46 -13.22 -1.49
CA GLU A 127 15.38 -14.34 -2.39
C GLU A 127 16.11 -14.12 -3.63
#